data_ca4d9623e445dbae9c3aec0867edde6a
#
_entry.id   ca4d9623e445dbae9c3aec0867edde6a
#
_cell.length_a   1.000
_cell.length_b   1.000
_cell.length_c   1.000
_cell.angle_alpha   90.00
_cell.angle_beta   90.00
_cell.angle_gamma   90.00
#
_symmetry.space_group_name_H-M   'P 1'
#
loop_
_entity.id
_entity.type
_entity.pdbx_description
1 polymer ?
#
loop_
_entity_poly.entity_id
_entity_poly.type
_entity_poly.pdbx_seq_one_letter_code
_entity_poly.pdbx_strand_id
1 'polypeptide(L)'
;MRILIALAALLSFSLAQATSLDDILSAPHRSAEEKTRDPYRHPAQTLEFFGVENDMTVAEIWPGAKGWYTAVLAPYLREEGTFYAAQFPPDSDISFYTRSLTLFKAHLAKYPALYDQVRITHLYPPVYSDIAPAGTVDRVLTFRNVHNWAKAGKAEAMFASFFKALKPGGILGVVEHRAPEGRSLEEQIESGYMTESYVIAQAEQAGFRLAEQSEINANPQDSADHPAGVWTLPPSLRLGDQDRETYLAIGESDRMTLK
;
A
#
# COMPACT_ATOMS: atom_id res chain seq x y z
N MET A 1 42.11 -31.94 -49.40
CA MET A 1 41.02 -32.31 -48.53
C MET A 1 40.94 -31.26 -47.42
N ARG A 2 40.07 -30.26 -47.57
CA ARG A 2 39.94 -29.15 -46.60
C ARG A 2 38.73 -29.47 -45.69
N ILE A 3 39.00 -29.67 -44.43
CA ILE A 3 37.98 -29.92 -43.40
C ILE A 3 37.46 -28.57 -42.93
N LEU A 4 36.19 -28.26 -43.21
CA LEU A 4 35.47 -27.12 -42.67
C LEU A 4 34.90 -27.54 -41.29
N ILE A 5 35.42 -26.95 -40.21
CA ILE A 5 34.88 -27.06 -38.89
C ILE A 5 33.81 -25.97 -38.73
N ALA A 6 32.54 -26.36 -38.72
CA ALA A 6 31.43 -25.46 -38.41
C ALA A 6 31.33 -25.31 -36.87
N LEU A 7 31.63 -24.11 -36.39
CA LEU A 7 31.47 -23.74 -34.98
C LEU A 7 30.00 -23.35 -34.75
N ALA A 8 29.23 -24.25 -34.14
CA ALA A 8 27.87 -23.96 -33.70
C ALA A 8 27.92 -23.11 -32.41
N ALA A 9 27.59 -21.84 -32.53
CA ALA A 9 27.41 -20.97 -31.38
C ALA A 9 26.06 -21.33 -30.67
N LEU A 10 26.15 -22.00 -29.55
CA LEU A 10 25.02 -22.19 -28.62
C LEU A 10 24.68 -20.84 -27.97
N LEU A 11 23.65 -20.18 -28.45
CA LEU A 11 23.01 -19.05 -27.76
C LEU A 11 22.28 -19.59 -26.53
N SER A 12 22.93 -19.51 -25.38
CA SER A 12 22.26 -19.74 -24.10
C SER A 12 21.32 -18.58 -23.82
N PHE A 13 20.04 -18.75 -24.12
CA PHE A 13 18.98 -17.88 -23.58
C PHE A 13 18.91 -18.13 -22.08
N SER A 14 19.51 -17.23 -21.31
CA SER A 14 19.24 -17.15 -19.87
C SER A 14 17.81 -16.64 -19.75
N LEU A 15 16.85 -17.51 -19.45
CA LEU A 15 15.54 -17.10 -18.98
C LEU A 15 15.79 -16.34 -17.66
N ALA A 16 15.68 -15.02 -17.69
CA ALA A 16 15.63 -14.24 -16.47
C ALA A 16 14.42 -14.76 -15.68
N GLN A 17 14.68 -15.44 -14.58
CA GLN A 17 13.63 -15.94 -13.71
C GLN A 17 12.99 -14.72 -13.07
N ALA A 18 11.67 -14.55 -13.25
CA ALA A 18 10.92 -13.48 -12.61
C ALA A 18 11.15 -13.55 -11.09
N THR A 19 11.52 -12.44 -10.49
CA THR A 19 11.78 -12.38 -9.04
C THR A 19 10.48 -12.63 -8.30
N SER A 20 10.42 -13.67 -7.47
CA SER A 20 9.21 -13.99 -6.71
C SER A 20 8.94 -12.97 -5.60
N LEU A 21 7.70 -12.89 -5.12
CA LEU A 21 7.37 -12.06 -3.95
C LEU A 21 8.18 -12.50 -2.71
N ASP A 22 8.40 -13.79 -2.52
CA ASP A 22 9.19 -14.32 -1.40
C ASP A 22 10.66 -13.91 -1.46
N ASP A 23 11.26 -13.90 -2.65
CA ASP A 23 12.62 -13.40 -2.85
C ASP A 23 12.72 -11.92 -2.50
N ILE A 24 11.74 -11.11 -2.91
CA ILE A 24 11.68 -9.68 -2.61
C ILE A 24 11.48 -9.44 -1.11
N LEU A 25 10.59 -10.19 -0.46
CA LEU A 25 10.30 -10.06 0.97
C LEU A 25 11.52 -10.40 1.82
N SER A 26 12.33 -11.37 1.40
CA SER A 26 13.56 -11.77 2.09
C SER A 26 14.77 -10.89 1.76
N ALA A 27 14.71 -10.11 0.68
CA ALA A 27 15.85 -9.37 0.13
C ALA A 27 16.47 -8.33 1.09
N PRO A 28 17.78 -8.03 0.96
CA PRO A 28 18.51 -7.18 1.90
C PRO A 28 18.16 -5.68 1.81
N HIS A 29 17.48 -5.23 0.76
CA HIS A 29 17.01 -3.84 0.65
C HIS A 29 15.88 -3.53 1.66
N ARG A 30 15.16 -4.56 2.12
CA ARG A 30 14.20 -4.43 3.22
C ARG A 30 14.93 -4.58 4.56
N SER A 31 14.81 -3.56 5.38
CA SER A 31 15.44 -3.52 6.70
C SER A 31 14.85 -4.57 7.67
N ALA A 32 15.59 -4.90 8.73
CA ALA A 32 15.06 -5.76 9.79
C ALA A 32 13.77 -5.18 10.41
N GLU A 33 13.70 -3.85 10.61
CA GLU A 33 12.51 -3.16 11.11
C GLU A 33 11.29 -3.36 10.20
N GLU A 34 11.47 -3.34 8.89
CA GLU A 34 10.39 -3.59 7.94
C GLU A 34 9.92 -5.05 7.99
N LYS A 35 10.86 -6.00 8.05
CA LYS A 35 10.58 -7.43 8.12
C LYS A 35 9.90 -7.87 9.42
N THR A 36 10.21 -7.23 10.57
CA THR A 36 9.52 -7.51 11.83
C THR A 36 8.03 -7.19 11.80
N ARG A 37 7.57 -6.45 10.80
CA ARG A 37 6.16 -6.10 10.60
C ARG A 37 5.42 -7.05 9.68
N ASP A 38 6.13 -7.93 8.96
CA ASP A 38 5.51 -8.89 8.03
C ASP A 38 4.49 -9.82 8.70
N PRO A 39 4.73 -10.34 9.94
CA PRO A 39 3.76 -11.16 10.65
C PRO A 39 2.43 -10.47 10.99
N TYR A 40 2.39 -9.13 10.96
CA TYR A 40 1.18 -8.34 11.20
C TYR A 40 0.53 -7.81 9.92
N ARG A 41 1.24 -7.88 8.78
CA ARG A 41 0.81 -7.26 7.52
C ARG A 41 0.65 -8.25 6.39
N HIS A 42 1.13 -9.46 6.58
CA HIS A 42 1.00 -10.59 5.65
C HIS A 42 1.17 -10.16 4.18
N PRO A 43 2.31 -9.52 3.80
CA PRO A 43 2.41 -8.82 2.52
C PRO A 43 2.20 -9.74 1.31
N ALA A 44 2.75 -10.96 1.32
CA ALA A 44 2.55 -11.90 0.22
C ALA A 44 1.07 -12.25 0.06
N GLN A 45 0.44 -12.71 1.14
CA GLN A 45 -0.98 -13.13 1.13
C GLN A 45 -1.91 -11.95 0.80
N THR A 46 -1.58 -10.73 1.27
CA THR A 46 -2.37 -9.53 0.98
C THR A 46 -2.30 -9.16 -0.51
N LEU A 47 -1.11 -9.18 -1.11
CA LEU A 47 -0.94 -8.88 -2.52
C LEU A 47 -1.53 -9.99 -3.41
N GLU A 48 -1.40 -11.25 -3.02
CA GLU A 48 -2.05 -12.39 -3.68
C GLU A 48 -3.58 -12.28 -3.62
N PHE A 49 -4.15 -11.94 -2.47
CA PHE A 49 -5.60 -11.70 -2.33
C PHE A 49 -6.10 -10.60 -3.27
N PHE A 50 -5.34 -9.52 -3.44
CA PHE A 50 -5.65 -8.47 -4.40
C PHE A 50 -5.35 -8.88 -5.86
N GLY A 51 -4.78 -10.04 -6.08
CA GLY A 51 -4.42 -10.57 -7.40
C GLY A 51 -3.40 -9.69 -8.11
N VAL A 52 -2.34 -9.29 -7.41
CA VAL A 52 -1.23 -8.51 -7.98
C VAL A 52 -0.26 -9.45 -8.68
N GLU A 53 -0.01 -9.19 -9.96
CA GLU A 53 0.97 -9.92 -10.79
C GLU A 53 2.06 -8.95 -11.30
N ASN A 54 3.23 -9.47 -11.63
CA ASN A 54 4.43 -8.68 -11.94
C ASN A 54 4.37 -7.88 -13.26
N ASP A 55 3.43 -8.21 -14.15
CA ASP A 55 3.21 -7.55 -15.44
C ASP A 55 2.13 -6.46 -15.40
N MET A 56 1.52 -6.24 -14.23
CA MET A 56 0.40 -5.30 -14.04
C MET A 56 0.85 -3.85 -13.90
N THR A 57 -0.10 -2.95 -14.16
CA THR A 57 -0.01 -1.54 -13.76
C THR A 57 -0.66 -1.36 -12.40
N VAL A 58 0.14 -1.01 -11.39
CA VAL A 58 -0.29 -0.87 -10.00
C VAL A 58 -0.05 0.55 -9.49
N ALA A 59 -1.01 1.12 -8.76
CA ALA A 59 -0.86 2.38 -8.06
C ALA A 59 -0.99 2.17 -6.54
N GLU A 60 0.06 2.55 -5.79
CA GLU A 60 0.02 2.63 -4.32
C GLU A 60 -0.34 4.05 -3.89
N ILE A 61 -1.32 4.16 -2.99
CA ILE A 61 -1.83 5.45 -2.52
C ILE A 61 -1.16 5.83 -1.20
N TRP A 62 -0.54 7.01 -1.19
CA TRP A 62 0.14 7.58 -0.03
C TRP A 62 1.09 6.59 0.65
N PRO A 63 2.11 6.08 -0.06
CA PRO A 63 3.09 5.15 0.51
C PRO A 63 3.82 5.71 1.74
N GLY A 64 3.71 7.01 1.98
CA GLY A 64 4.36 7.70 3.09
C GLY A 64 5.86 7.85 2.89
N ALA A 65 6.56 8.25 3.96
CA ALA A 65 8.00 8.55 3.91
C ALA A 65 8.88 7.31 3.70
N LYS A 66 8.47 6.16 4.22
CA LYS A 66 9.26 4.92 4.19
C LYS A 66 8.93 4.00 3.01
N GLY A 67 7.74 4.14 2.40
CA GLY A 67 7.32 3.30 1.27
C GLY A 67 7.34 1.80 1.58
N TRP A 68 6.68 1.38 2.66
CA TRP A 68 6.80 0.00 3.15
C TRP A 68 6.32 -1.03 2.11
N TYR A 69 5.16 -0.79 1.46
CA TYR A 69 4.71 -1.62 0.35
C TYR A 69 5.45 -1.28 -0.95
N THR A 70 5.89 -0.03 -1.15
CA THR A 70 6.76 0.35 -2.28
C THR A 70 8.02 -0.52 -2.33
N ALA A 71 8.62 -0.86 -1.16
CA ALA A 71 9.78 -1.74 -1.09
C ALA A 71 9.51 -3.18 -1.56
N VAL A 72 8.24 -3.55 -1.71
CA VAL A 72 7.81 -4.84 -2.27
C VAL A 72 7.33 -4.67 -3.71
N LEU A 73 6.41 -3.73 -3.94
CA LEU A 73 5.74 -3.54 -5.23
C LEU A 73 6.68 -3.03 -6.32
N ALA A 74 7.56 -2.07 -5.98
CA ALA A 74 8.43 -1.47 -7.00
C ALA A 74 9.40 -2.49 -7.63
N PRO A 75 10.16 -3.29 -6.86
CA PRO A 75 11.00 -4.33 -7.46
C PRO A 75 10.20 -5.47 -8.10
N TYR A 76 9.00 -5.80 -7.59
CA TYR A 76 8.15 -6.85 -8.16
C TYR A 76 7.63 -6.50 -9.57
N LEU A 77 7.29 -5.23 -9.79
CA LEU A 77 6.72 -4.73 -11.05
C LEU A 77 7.79 -4.17 -12.01
N ARG A 78 9.06 -4.12 -11.58
CA ARG A 78 10.10 -3.35 -12.26
C ARG A 78 10.35 -3.77 -13.70
N GLU A 79 10.38 -5.07 -13.99
CA GLU A 79 10.82 -5.59 -15.28
C GLU A 79 9.69 -5.65 -16.31
N GLU A 80 8.46 -6.00 -15.90
CA GLU A 80 7.35 -6.27 -16.81
C GLU A 80 6.13 -5.37 -16.57
N GLY A 81 5.99 -4.85 -15.35
CA GLY A 81 4.84 -4.04 -14.94
C GLY A 81 5.10 -2.53 -14.97
N THR A 82 4.19 -1.80 -14.38
CA THR A 82 4.30 -0.36 -14.15
C THR A 82 3.85 -0.02 -12.74
N PHE A 83 4.67 0.72 -12.00
CA PHE A 83 4.36 1.12 -10.64
C PHE A 83 4.22 2.64 -10.50
N TYR A 84 3.06 3.08 -10.02
CA TYR A 84 2.77 4.46 -9.63
C TYR A 84 2.74 4.59 -8.11
N ALA A 85 3.52 5.52 -7.58
CA ALA A 85 3.48 5.94 -6.18
C ALA A 85 2.74 7.28 -6.10
N ALA A 86 1.42 7.23 -5.84
CA ALA A 86 0.59 8.43 -5.71
C ALA A 86 0.79 9.05 -4.32
N GLN A 87 1.77 9.94 -4.23
CA GLN A 87 2.24 10.58 -3.00
C GLN A 87 1.46 11.85 -2.65
N PHE A 88 1.80 12.44 -1.52
CA PHE A 88 1.32 13.74 -1.08
C PHE A 88 1.69 14.86 -2.07
N PRO A 89 0.90 15.96 -2.13
CA PRO A 89 1.20 17.09 -2.99
C PRO A 89 2.54 17.75 -2.63
N PRO A 90 3.32 18.19 -3.64
CA PRO A 90 4.66 18.75 -3.43
C PRO A 90 4.64 20.18 -2.89
N ASP A 91 3.54 20.88 -3.09
CA ASP A 91 3.32 22.30 -2.76
C ASP A 91 2.32 22.49 -1.60
N SER A 92 2.15 21.45 -0.75
CA SER A 92 1.23 21.51 0.38
C SER A 92 1.76 22.40 1.51
N ASP A 93 0.87 23.19 2.10
CA ASP A 93 1.13 23.94 3.34
C ASP A 93 1.22 23.01 4.57
N ILE A 94 0.81 21.74 4.42
CA ILE A 94 0.94 20.73 5.48
C ILE A 94 2.37 20.19 5.49
N SER A 95 3.17 20.64 6.43
CA SER A 95 4.60 20.28 6.55
C SER A 95 4.87 18.77 6.61
N PHE A 96 3.92 18.00 7.15
CA PHE A 96 4.00 16.54 7.14
C PHE A 96 4.01 15.97 5.71
N TYR A 97 3.21 16.51 4.80
CA TYR A 97 3.11 16.01 3.42
C TYR A 97 4.38 16.28 2.62
N THR A 98 4.86 17.53 2.65
CA THR A 98 6.09 17.91 1.93
C THR A 98 7.33 17.20 2.47
N ARG A 99 7.42 17.06 3.81
CA ARG A 99 8.49 16.28 4.45
C ARG A 99 8.42 14.80 4.09
N SER A 100 7.22 14.21 4.11
CA SER A 100 7.03 12.80 3.76
C SER A 100 7.44 12.51 2.32
N LEU A 101 7.04 13.37 1.37
CA LEU A 101 7.45 13.27 -0.04
C LEU A 101 8.98 13.38 -0.19
N THR A 102 9.61 14.33 0.51
CA THR A 102 11.08 14.52 0.47
C THR A 102 11.80 13.26 0.97
N LEU A 103 11.36 12.70 2.09
CA LEU A 103 11.94 11.48 2.66
C LEU A 103 11.69 10.26 1.77
N PHE A 104 10.53 10.17 1.12
CA PHE A 104 10.24 9.10 0.17
C PHE A 104 11.18 9.16 -1.04
N LYS A 105 11.37 10.33 -1.64
CA LYS A 105 12.33 10.50 -2.75
C LYS A 105 13.77 10.13 -2.32
N ALA A 106 14.17 10.52 -1.11
CA ALA A 106 15.47 10.15 -0.56
C ALA A 106 15.58 8.64 -0.29
N HIS A 107 14.48 7.97 0.10
CA HIS A 107 14.44 6.52 0.25
C HIS A 107 14.65 5.82 -1.10
N LEU A 108 13.93 6.21 -2.14
CA LEU A 108 14.10 5.63 -3.48
C LEU A 108 15.52 5.80 -4.03
N ALA A 109 16.16 6.94 -3.76
CA ALA A 109 17.52 7.23 -4.20
C ALA A 109 18.60 6.34 -3.56
N LYS A 110 18.29 5.61 -2.48
CA LYS A 110 19.25 4.69 -1.83
C LYS A 110 19.52 3.43 -2.66
N TYR A 111 18.52 2.99 -3.42
CA TYR A 111 18.59 1.76 -4.22
C TYR A 111 18.06 2.02 -5.64
N PRO A 112 18.76 2.85 -6.43
CA PRO A 112 18.27 3.24 -7.76
C PRO A 112 18.05 2.05 -8.68
N ALA A 113 18.84 0.99 -8.56
CA ALA A 113 18.65 -0.23 -9.35
C ALA A 113 17.33 -0.98 -9.08
N LEU A 114 16.64 -0.68 -7.97
CA LEU A 114 15.33 -1.26 -7.63
C LEU A 114 14.18 -0.30 -7.89
N TYR A 115 14.43 1.00 -7.81
CA TYR A 115 13.39 2.03 -7.79
C TYR A 115 13.43 3.01 -8.97
N ASP A 116 14.32 2.82 -9.94
CA ASP A 116 14.48 3.70 -11.11
C ASP A 116 13.22 3.79 -11.99
N GLN A 117 12.36 2.76 -11.96
CA GLN A 117 11.11 2.72 -12.73
C GLN A 117 9.88 3.25 -11.95
N VAL A 118 10.05 3.67 -10.69
CA VAL A 118 8.95 4.22 -9.88
C VAL A 118 8.47 5.54 -10.45
N ARG A 119 7.19 5.61 -10.79
CA ARG A 119 6.53 6.82 -11.28
C ARG A 119 5.83 7.52 -10.13
N ILE A 120 6.42 8.62 -9.65
CA ILE A 120 5.80 9.42 -8.58
C ILE A 120 4.73 10.32 -9.19
N THR A 121 3.50 10.14 -8.73
CA THR A 121 2.37 11.04 -8.98
C THR A 121 1.90 11.64 -7.65
N HIS A 122 0.92 12.53 -7.70
CA HIS A 122 0.41 13.20 -6.50
C HIS A 122 -1.09 13.04 -6.40
N LEU A 123 -1.59 12.89 -5.16
CA LEU A 123 -3.01 12.77 -4.89
C LEU A 123 -3.42 13.66 -3.72
N TYR A 124 -4.25 14.64 -4.00
CA TYR A 124 -4.97 15.46 -3.04
C TYR A 124 -6.06 16.27 -3.79
N PRO A 125 -7.23 15.65 -4.04
CA PRO A 125 -8.30 16.32 -4.79
C PRO A 125 -8.76 17.64 -4.14
N PRO A 126 -9.22 18.63 -4.92
CA PRO A 126 -9.45 18.57 -6.38
C PRO A 126 -8.22 18.90 -7.23
N VAL A 127 -7.14 19.43 -6.67
CA VAL A 127 -5.97 19.92 -7.43
C VAL A 127 -5.17 18.76 -8.03
N TYR A 128 -4.90 17.76 -7.22
CA TYR A 128 -4.20 16.53 -7.63
C TYR A 128 -5.17 15.36 -7.56
N SER A 129 -5.76 14.97 -8.68
CA SER A 129 -6.76 13.88 -8.77
C SER A 129 -6.35 12.74 -9.68
N ASP A 130 -5.29 12.90 -10.48
CA ASP A 130 -4.85 11.93 -11.46
C ASP A 130 -3.64 11.15 -10.95
N ILE A 131 -3.90 9.96 -10.39
CA ILE A 131 -2.85 9.07 -9.86
C ILE A 131 -2.09 8.32 -10.96
N ALA A 132 -2.70 8.19 -12.13
CA ALA A 132 -2.20 7.58 -13.36
C ALA A 132 -3.09 8.04 -14.52
N PRO A 133 -2.75 7.75 -15.79
CA PRO A 133 -3.67 7.96 -16.90
C PRO A 133 -4.98 7.18 -16.68
N ALA A 134 -6.11 7.83 -17.00
CA ALA A 134 -7.43 7.26 -16.77
C ALA A 134 -7.61 5.90 -17.48
N GLY A 135 -8.18 4.91 -16.78
CA GLY A 135 -8.49 3.59 -17.34
C GLY A 135 -7.26 2.74 -17.69
N THR A 136 -6.09 2.99 -17.05
CA THR A 136 -4.85 2.25 -17.35
C THR A 136 -4.34 1.37 -16.22
N VAL A 137 -4.88 1.51 -15.01
CA VAL A 137 -4.41 0.81 -13.81
C VAL A 137 -5.15 -0.50 -13.61
N ASP A 138 -4.43 -1.58 -13.34
CA ASP A 138 -5.02 -2.89 -13.01
C ASP A 138 -5.40 -2.98 -11.53
N ARG A 139 -4.55 -2.42 -10.66
CA ARG A 139 -4.73 -2.44 -9.21
C ARG A 139 -4.44 -1.07 -8.60
N VAL A 140 -5.36 -0.57 -7.80
CA VAL A 140 -5.11 0.55 -6.88
C VAL A 140 -5.08 0.00 -5.47
N LEU A 141 -4.01 0.26 -4.74
CA LEU A 141 -3.80 -0.29 -3.40
C LEU A 141 -3.64 0.82 -2.37
N THR A 142 -4.36 0.74 -1.28
CA THR A 142 -4.23 1.68 -0.17
C THR A 142 -4.14 0.96 1.17
N PHE A 143 -3.26 1.47 2.03
CA PHE A 143 -2.93 0.83 3.30
C PHE A 143 -2.99 1.84 4.43
N ARG A 144 -4.10 1.82 5.21
CA ARG A 144 -4.30 2.64 6.43
C ARG A 144 -4.29 4.15 6.16
N ASN A 145 -5.07 4.56 5.18
CA ASN A 145 -5.19 5.97 4.78
C ASN A 145 -6.62 6.52 4.87
N VAL A 146 -7.65 5.66 4.86
CA VAL A 146 -9.06 6.10 4.77
C VAL A 146 -9.44 7.01 5.93
N HIS A 147 -9.00 6.70 7.16
CA HIS A 147 -9.24 7.54 8.34
C HIS A 147 -8.69 8.97 8.17
N ASN A 148 -7.56 9.14 7.47
CA ASN A 148 -7.00 10.46 7.19
C ASN A 148 -7.86 11.24 6.18
N TRP A 149 -8.41 10.54 5.18
CA TRP A 149 -9.29 11.16 4.18
C TRP A 149 -10.65 11.50 4.76
N ALA A 150 -11.20 10.64 5.63
CA ALA A 150 -12.41 10.91 6.39
C ALA A 150 -12.25 12.18 7.24
N LYS A 151 -11.16 12.29 8.00
CA LYS A 151 -10.82 13.47 8.80
C LYS A 151 -10.70 14.73 7.97
N ALA A 152 -10.18 14.64 6.75
CA ALA A 152 -10.02 15.77 5.84
C ALA A 152 -11.30 16.08 5.03
N GLY A 153 -12.38 15.29 5.17
CA GLY A 153 -13.60 15.42 4.35
C GLY A 153 -13.36 15.15 2.86
N LYS A 154 -12.41 14.26 2.53
CA LYS A 154 -11.97 14.00 1.15
C LYS A 154 -12.18 12.55 0.69
N ALA A 155 -12.75 11.69 1.51
CA ALA A 155 -12.86 10.26 1.20
C ALA A 155 -13.54 10.02 -0.17
N GLU A 156 -14.71 10.63 -0.42
CA GLU A 156 -15.44 10.51 -1.69
C GLU A 156 -14.55 10.87 -2.90
N ALA A 157 -13.87 12.01 -2.87
CA ALA A 157 -13.03 12.47 -3.97
C ALA A 157 -11.78 11.59 -4.19
N MET A 158 -11.24 10.99 -3.11
CA MET A 158 -10.16 10.01 -3.19
C MET A 158 -10.63 8.75 -3.92
N PHE A 159 -11.74 8.15 -3.50
CA PHE A 159 -12.28 6.95 -4.15
C PHE A 159 -12.67 7.22 -5.62
N ALA A 160 -13.21 8.40 -5.94
CA ALA A 160 -13.48 8.81 -7.33
C ALA A 160 -12.20 8.85 -8.18
N SER A 161 -11.08 9.32 -7.63
CA SER A 161 -9.78 9.32 -8.30
C SER A 161 -9.28 7.89 -8.60
N PHE A 162 -9.50 6.94 -7.68
CA PHE A 162 -9.15 5.54 -7.88
C PHE A 162 -9.99 4.90 -8.99
N PHE A 163 -11.30 5.15 -8.95
CA PHE A 163 -12.22 4.64 -9.97
C PHE A 163 -11.87 5.14 -11.37
N LYS A 164 -11.51 6.43 -11.47
CA LYS A 164 -11.07 7.05 -12.74
C LYS A 164 -9.82 6.39 -13.32
N ALA A 165 -8.86 6.02 -12.46
CA ALA A 165 -7.58 5.45 -12.90
C ALA A 165 -7.68 3.99 -13.32
N LEU A 166 -8.58 3.22 -12.71
CA LEU A 166 -8.72 1.80 -12.94
C LEU A 166 -9.31 1.46 -14.32
N LYS A 167 -8.81 0.38 -14.91
CA LYS A 167 -9.42 -0.26 -16.08
C LYS A 167 -10.81 -0.80 -15.72
N PRO A 168 -11.71 -0.98 -16.70
CA PRO A 168 -12.90 -1.82 -16.51
C PRO A 168 -12.51 -3.21 -15.97
N GLY A 169 -13.07 -3.62 -14.82
CA GLY A 169 -12.70 -4.87 -14.15
C GLY A 169 -11.41 -4.76 -13.30
N GLY A 170 -10.79 -3.58 -13.22
CA GLY A 170 -9.67 -3.33 -12.32
C GLY A 170 -10.11 -3.40 -10.85
N ILE A 171 -9.15 -3.62 -9.95
CA ILE A 171 -9.40 -3.87 -8.53
C ILE A 171 -8.84 -2.75 -7.65
N LEU A 172 -9.67 -2.28 -6.72
CA LEU A 172 -9.26 -1.48 -5.58
C LEU A 172 -9.04 -2.42 -4.38
N GLY A 173 -7.82 -2.47 -3.87
CA GLY A 173 -7.46 -3.16 -2.62
C GLY A 173 -7.33 -2.16 -1.47
N VAL A 174 -8.11 -2.38 -0.42
CA VAL A 174 -8.10 -1.53 0.79
C VAL A 174 -7.74 -2.36 2.00
N VAL A 175 -6.68 -1.95 2.70
CA VAL A 175 -6.38 -2.40 4.06
C VAL A 175 -6.51 -1.20 4.98
N GLU A 176 -7.42 -1.26 5.98
CA GLU A 176 -7.63 -0.15 6.91
C GLU A 176 -7.84 -0.67 8.34
N HIS A 177 -7.51 0.14 9.34
CA HIS A 177 -7.78 -0.13 10.75
C HIS A 177 -9.28 -0.30 10.97
N ARG A 178 -9.70 -1.45 11.51
CA ARG A 178 -11.10 -1.85 11.59
C ARG A 178 -11.71 -1.48 12.94
N ALA A 179 -12.77 -0.65 12.88
CA ALA A 179 -13.64 -0.39 14.02
C ALA A 179 -14.77 -1.42 14.10
N PRO A 180 -15.28 -1.73 15.29
CA PRO A 180 -16.59 -2.35 15.44
C PRO A 180 -17.67 -1.52 14.76
N GLU A 181 -18.66 -2.19 14.15
CA GLU A 181 -19.80 -1.50 13.54
C GLU A 181 -20.61 -0.68 14.57
N GLY A 182 -21.27 0.36 14.08
CA GLY A 182 -22.11 1.24 14.90
C GLY A 182 -21.41 2.44 15.52
N ARG A 183 -20.07 2.58 15.34
CA ARG A 183 -19.38 3.81 15.75
C ARG A 183 -19.76 4.97 14.84
N SER A 184 -19.99 6.14 15.44
CA SER A 184 -20.19 7.39 14.69
C SER A 184 -18.94 7.74 13.88
N LEU A 185 -19.09 8.54 12.79
CA LEU A 185 -17.95 8.99 11.99
C LEU A 185 -16.96 9.82 12.83
N GLU A 186 -17.44 10.57 13.83
CA GLU A 186 -16.60 11.36 14.73
C GLU A 186 -15.68 10.43 15.55
N GLU A 187 -16.22 9.39 16.18
CA GLU A 187 -15.45 8.39 16.93
C GLU A 187 -14.46 7.65 16.03
N GLN A 188 -14.84 7.33 14.79
CA GLN A 188 -13.94 6.69 13.83
C GLN A 188 -12.75 7.61 13.48
N ILE A 189 -13.01 8.88 13.22
CA ILE A 189 -11.96 9.88 12.91
C ILE A 189 -11.04 10.11 14.10
N GLU A 190 -11.59 10.19 15.31
CA GLU A 190 -10.80 10.43 16.52
C GLU A 190 -9.90 9.23 16.85
N SER A 191 -10.45 8.03 16.77
CA SER A 191 -9.72 6.80 17.10
C SER A 191 -8.79 6.33 15.98
N GLY A 192 -9.03 6.73 14.72
CA GLY A 192 -8.31 6.25 13.54
C GLY A 192 -8.70 4.83 13.10
N TYR A 193 -9.77 4.26 13.67
CA TYR A 193 -10.38 3.01 13.24
C TYR A 193 -11.63 3.30 12.43
N MET A 194 -11.76 2.70 11.26
CA MET A 194 -12.92 2.87 10.37
C MET A 194 -13.80 1.63 10.38
N THR A 195 -15.12 1.80 10.30
CA THR A 195 -16.04 0.66 10.10
C THR A 195 -15.94 0.15 8.66
N GLU A 196 -16.14 -1.15 8.46
CA GLU A 196 -16.20 -1.73 7.10
C GLU A 196 -17.34 -1.10 6.30
N SER A 197 -18.50 -0.90 6.94
CA SER A 197 -19.66 -0.26 6.31
C SER A 197 -19.36 1.14 5.77
N TYR A 198 -18.59 1.96 6.50
CA TYR A 198 -18.16 3.28 6.01
C TYR A 198 -17.27 3.18 4.77
N VAL A 199 -16.24 2.33 4.82
CA VAL A 199 -15.28 2.18 3.71
C VAL A 199 -15.98 1.66 2.47
N ILE A 200 -16.84 0.64 2.62
CA ILE A 200 -17.64 0.09 1.53
C ILE A 200 -18.55 1.16 0.92
N ALA A 201 -19.28 1.91 1.75
CA ALA A 201 -20.18 2.96 1.25
C ALA A 201 -19.42 4.04 0.45
N GLN A 202 -18.23 4.47 0.89
CA GLN A 202 -17.42 5.43 0.15
C GLN A 202 -16.95 4.88 -1.21
N ALA A 203 -16.57 3.61 -1.26
CA ALA A 203 -16.20 2.95 -2.50
C ALA A 203 -17.40 2.81 -3.46
N GLU A 204 -18.57 2.40 -2.95
CA GLU A 204 -19.79 2.25 -3.75
C GLU A 204 -20.27 3.57 -4.33
N GLN A 205 -20.18 4.67 -3.59
CA GLN A 205 -20.50 6.02 -4.08
C GLN A 205 -19.62 6.41 -5.28
N ALA A 206 -18.37 5.93 -5.34
CA ALA A 206 -17.48 6.17 -6.46
C ALA A 206 -17.73 5.22 -7.66
N GLY A 207 -18.60 4.21 -7.53
CA GLY A 207 -18.96 3.25 -8.57
C GLY A 207 -18.34 1.86 -8.43
N PHE A 208 -17.65 1.59 -7.32
CA PHE A 208 -17.15 0.25 -7.00
C PHE A 208 -18.26 -0.68 -6.53
N ARG A 209 -17.95 -1.95 -6.51
CA ARG A 209 -18.75 -3.00 -5.89
C ARG A 209 -17.84 -3.88 -5.07
N LEU A 210 -18.20 -4.15 -3.83
CA LEU A 210 -17.48 -5.11 -3.00
C LEU A 210 -17.49 -6.49 -3.66
N ALA A 211 -16.34 -7.02 -3.96
CA ALA A 211 -16.17 -8.34 -4.55
C ALA A 211 -15.84 -9.40 -3.51
N GLU A 212 -14.97 -9.07 -2.55
CA GLU A 212 -14.45 -10.02 -1.57
C GLU A 212 -13.91 -9.32 -0.33
N GLN A 213 -13.93 -10.01 0.82
CA GLN A 213 -13.34 -9.57 2.10
C GLN A 213 -12.42 -10.67 2.61
N SER A 214 -11.40 -10.31 3.38
CA SER A 214 -10.47 -11.28 3.97
C SER A 214 -10.05 -10.87 5.39
N GLU A 215 -9.86 -11.89 6.23
CA GLU A 215 -9.33 -11.76 7.59
C GLU A 215 -7.79 -11.90 7.65
N ILE A 216 -7.10 -11.83 6.52
CA ILE A 216 -5.62 -11.99 6.44
C ILE A 216 -4.91 -11.04 7.39
N ASN A 217 -5.40 -9.80 7.53
CA ASN A 217 -4.81 -8.76 8.38
C ASN A 217 -5.59 -8.53 9.69
N ALA A 218 -6.43 -9.48 10.08
CA ALA A 218 -7.16 -9.41 11.35
C ALA A 218 -6.26 -9.62 12.55
N ASN A 219 -6.54 -8.89 13.63
CA ASN A 219 -5.93 -9.13 14.94
C ASN A 219 -7.02 -9.17 16.03
N PRO A 220 -7.48 -10.35 16.44
CA PRO A 220 -8.54 -10.48 17.43
C PRO A 220 -8.12 -10.02 18.85
N GLN A 221 -6.84 -9.71 19.08
CA GLN A 221 -6.38 -9.16 20.35
C GLN A 221 -6.58 -7.64 20.43
N ASP A 222 -6.82 -6.98 19.30
CA ASP A 222 -7.08 -5.54 19.24
C ASP A 222 -8.56 -5.27 19.48
N SER A 223 -8.88 -4.69 20.65
CA SER A 223 -10.26 -4.29 21.00
C SER A 223 -10.75 -3.04 20.27
N ALA A 224 -9.86 -2.35 19.57
CA ALA A 224 -10.10 -1.04 18.95
C ALA A 224 -10.63 0.05 19.92
N ASP A 225 -10.45 -0.16 21.22
CA ASP A 225 -10.89 0.74 22.29
C ASP A 225 -9.70 1.14 23.17
N HIS A 226 -8.80 1.94 22.60
CA HIS A 226 -7.57 2.37 23.25
C HIS A 226 -7.55 3.87 23.52
N PRO A 227 -6.89 4.34 24.62
CA PRO A 227 -6.91 5.74 25.06
C PRO A 227 -6.48 6.78 24.03
N ALA A 228 -5.58 6.42 23.12
CA ALA A 228 -5.14 7.28 22.00
C ALA A 228 -5.52 6.67 20.64
N GLY A 229 -6.63 5.93 20.58
CA GLY A 229 -7.06 5.21 19.40
C GLY A 229 -5.99 4.23 18.90
N VAL A 230 -5.95 4.00 17.59
CA VAL A 230 -5.01 3.09 16.93
C VAL A 230 -3.54 3.42 17.21
N TRP A 231 -3.24 4.68 17.49
CA TRP A 231 -1.86 5.14 17.77
C TRP A 231 -1.34 4.72 19.16
N THR A 232 -2.18 4.12 20.00
CA THR A 232 -1.76 3.46 21.24
C THR A 232 -0.90 2.23 20.94
N LEU A 233 -1.23 1.51 19.88
CA LEU A 233 -0.56 0.28 19.45
C LEU A 233 0.74 0.54 18.67
N PRO A 234 1.60 -0.50 18.50
CA PRO A 234 2.73 -0.44 17.58
C PRO A 234 2.34 -0.06 16.15
N PRO A 235 3.21 0.64 15.43
CA PRO A 235 4.53 1.10 15.84
C PRO A 235 4.52 2.45 16.58
N SER A 236 3.35 3.09 16.72
CA SER A 236 3.26 4.45 17.25
C SER A 236 3.56 4.52 18.74
N LEU A 237 2.95 3.62 19.54
CA LEU A 237 3.09 3.57 21.00
C LEU A 237 3.01 4.97 21.63
N ARG A 238 1.95 5.73 21.26
CA ARG A 238 1.79 7.16 21.57
C ARG A 238 1.80 7.46 23.07
N LEU A 239 1.45 6.48 23.90
CA LEU A 239 1.44 6.64 25.36
C LEU A 239 2.83 6.45 26.00
N GLY A 240 3.88 6.24 25.20
CA GLY A 240 5.24 6.08 25.70
C GLY A 240 5.40 4.80 26.53
N ASP A 241 5.76 4.97 27.82
CA ASP A 241 5.98 3.84 28.72
C ASP A 241 4.71 3.36 29.44
N GLN A 242 3.60 4.11 29.33
CA GLN A 242 2.35 3.71 29.98
C GLN A 242 1.83 2.43 29.33
N ASP A 243 1.69 1.37 30.14
CA ASP A 243 1.18 0.04 29.74
C ASP A 243 1.85 -0.53 28.47
N ARG A 244 3.08 -0.12 28.20
CA ARG A 244 3.82 -0.43 26.96
C ARG A 244 3.90 -1.92 26.68
N GLU A 245 4.18 -2.74 27.68
CA GLU A 245 4.26 -4.21 27.56
C GLU A 245 2.93 -4.80 27.07
N THR A 246 1.80 -4.30 27.58
CA THR A 246 0.46 -4.72 27.16
C THR A 246 0.22 -4.40 25.70
N TYR A 247 0.54 -3.18 25.27
CA TYR A 247 0.33 -2.77 23.87
C TYR A 247 1.29 -3.47 22.90
N LEU A 248 2.51 -3.76 23.34
CA LEU A 248 3.44 -4.60 22.56
C LEU A 248 2.94 -6.04 22.41
N ALA A 249 2.30 -6.60 23.44
CA ALA A 249 1.73 -7.95 23.40
C ALA A 249 0.52 -8.05 22.46
N ILE A 250 -0.30 -7.00 22.33
CA ILE A 250 -1.38 -6.92 21.35
C ILE A 250 -0.81 -6.90 19.93
N GLY A 251 0.28 -6.17 19.70
CA GLY A 251 0.88 -6.01 18.38
C GLY A 251 0.26 -4.88 17.56
N GLU A 252 0.31 -4.99 16.22
CA GLU A 252 -0.33 -4.01 15.33
C GLU A 252 -1.87 -4.20 15.34
N SER A 253 -2.59 -3.12 15.00
CA SER A 253 -4.05 -3.08 15.02
C SER A 253 -4.72 -4.15 14.16
N ASP A 254 -5.96 -4.46 14.53
CA ASP A 254 -6.90 -5.18 13.66
C ASP A 254 -7.18 -4.41 12.37
N ARG A 255 -7.28 -5.13 11.24
CA ARG A 255 -7.48 -4.50 9.92
C ARG A 255 -8.42 -5.29 9.05
N MET A 256 -9.41 -4.58 8.49
CA MET A 256 -10.17 -5.06 7.36
C MET A 256 -9.27 -5.18 6.13
N THR A 257 -9.59 -6.11 5.25
CA THR A 257 -8.97 -6.28 3.93
C THR A 257 -10.08 -6.47 2.91
N LEU A 258 -10.32 -5.44 2.08
CA LEU A 258 -11.46 -5.35 1.17
C LEU A 258 -10.99 -5.27 -0.28
N LYS A 259 -11.72 -5.99 -1.15
CA LYS A 259 -11.46 -6.07 -2.58
C LYS A 259 -12.69 -5.66 -3.38
#